data_efb31b64ac8c4d2a38db8383da425084
#
_entry.id   efb31b64ac8c4d2a38db8383da425084
#
_cell.length_a   1.000
_cell.length_b   1.000
_cell.length_c   1.000
_cell.angle_alpha   90.00
_cell.angle_beta   90.00
_cell.angle_gamma   90.00
#
_symmetry.space_group_name_H-M   'P 1'
#
loop_
_entity.id
_entity.type
_entity.pdbx_description
1 polymer ?
#
loop_
_entity_poly.entity_id
_entity_poly.type
_entity_poly.pdbx_seq_one_letter_code
_entity_poly.pdbx_strand_id
1 'polypeptide(L)'
;MDINSYLVPGKRAHLAGIGGVSMSPLAEVLHSMGLSVQGSDMNDSPAVEHLRALGIPVAIGHAADNLGDADFVVRTAAIHDDNPEISGAVARGIPVFERAQAWGAIMHGYRNALCISGTHGKTTTTSMATHIFMTADTDPTVMIGGTLPLLHSGYRVGHGDTIIAESCEYCNSFLSFFPTVAVILNVEADHLDFFKDLHDVEHSFRRFAELVPADGHVVANWDDAGVRETLAGYTGSLFTFSERGADAHCHAENLVYTNGLPSFDVICMGQKYAHVALEVGGEHNVMNALAAASAAYVLGIRGEAVERGLATFTGAGRRFEKKGSYHGADVYDDYAHHPGELHALLTMAKALPYRRIVCAFQPHTYTRTKALFEEFVRELKLPDVLILAEIYAAREQNDIGISSNDLAKRIPGAIYCPTLDKVTEALRAAAQPGDLIITVGAGDIYKAGEKLLREN
;
A
#
# COMPACT_ATOMS: atom_id res chain seq x y z
N MET A 1 -5.92 -27.24 9.60
CA MET A 1 -5.68 -27.90 8.29
C MET A 1 -4.62 -27.09 7.58
N ASP A 2 -3.70 -27.74 6.87
CA ASP A 2 -2.65 -27.04 6.14
C ASP A 2 -3.12 -26.76 4.70
N ILE A 3 -3.14 -25.49 4.30
CA ILE A 3 -3.58 -25.04 2.95
C ILE A 3 -2.68 -25.62 1.85
N ASN A 4 -1.41 -25.92 2.13
CA ASN A 4 -0.47 -26.48 1.15
C ASN A 4 -0.98 -27.80 0.52
N SER A 5 -1.75 -28.58 1.26
CA SER A 5 -2.36 -29.82 0.75
C SER A 5 -3.46 -29.59 -0.30
N TYR A 6 -3.94 -28.35 -0.43
CA TYR A 6 -4.98 -27.93 -1.37
C TYR A 6 -4.43 -27.15 -2.57
N LEU A 7 -3.22 -26.60 -2.46
CA LEU A 7 -2.60 -25.81 -3.56
C LEU A 7 -1.88 -26.73 -4.57
N VAL A 8 -2.61 -27.70 -5.09
CA VAL A 8 -2.09 -28.65 -6.07
C VAL A 8 -2.99 -28.69 -7.32
N PRO A 9 -2.41 -28.96 -8.52
CA PRO A 9 -3.18 -29.04 -9.75
C PRO A 9 -4.41 -29.94 -9.68
N GLY A 10 -5.52 -29.49 -10.25
CA GLY A 10 -6.78 -30.24 -10.27
C GLY A 10 -7.69 -30.02 -9.07
N LYS A 11 -7.23 -29.38 -8.00
CA LYS A 11 -8.08 -28.93 -6.87
C LYS A 11 -8.97 -27.78 -7.28
N ARG A 12 -10.15 -27.69 -6.65
CA ARG A 12 -11.16 -26.66 -6.89
C ARG A 12 -11.18 -25.66 -5.76
N ALA A 13 -10.79 -24.41 -6.07
CA ALA A 13 -10.80 -23.28 -5.16
C ALA A 13 -12.06 -22.42 -5.37
N HIS A 14 -12.78 -22.10 -4.30
CA HIS A 14 -13.80 -21.05 -4.31
C HIS A 14 -13.28 -19.81 -3.57
N LEU A 15 -13.28 -18.65 -4.23
CA LEU A 15 -12.82 -17.38 -3.66
C LEU A 15 -14.00 -16.46 -3.36
N ALA A 16 -14.32 -16.28 -2.11
CA ALA A 16 -15.36 -15.35 -1.67
C ALA A 16 -14.81 -13.91 -1.63
N GLY A 17 -15.44 -12.98 -2.38
CA GLY A 17 -14.94 -11.62 -2.62
C GLY A 17 -13.82 -11.58 -3.67
N ILE A 18 -13.96 -12.39 -4.72
CA ILE A 18 -12.92 -12.64 -5.73
C ILE A 18 -12.49 -11.39 -6.51
N GLY A 19 -13.36 -10.37 -6.65
CA GLY A 19 -13.07 -9.10 -7.33
C GLY A 19 -12.25 -8.12 -6.50
N GLY A 20 -11.92 -8.45 -5.25
CA GLY A 20 -11.09 -7.61 -4.39
C GLY A 20 -9.66 -7.45 -4.91
N VAL A 21 -9.02 -6.29 -4.60
CA VAL A 21 -7.69 -5.87 -5.12
C VAL A 21 -6.59 -6.93 -4.97
N SER A 22 -6.61 -7.75 -3.92
CA SER A 22 -5.63 -8.83 -3.73
C SER A 22 -6.23 -10.25 -3.80
N MET A 23 -7.56 -10.37 -4.01
CA MET A 23 -8.22 -11.64 -4.28
C MET A 23 -8.20 -11.98 -5.76
N SER A 24 -8.40 -10.98 -6.63
CA SER A 24 -8.33 -11.15 -8.09
C SER A 24 -6.95 -11.67 -8.55
N PRO A 25 -5.80 -11.07 -8.12
CA PRO A 25 -4.48 -11.66 -8.39
C PRO A 25 -4.31 -13.07 -7.81
N LEU A 26 -4.84 -13.32 -6.63
CA LEU A 26 -4.78 -14.68 -6.04
C LEU A 26 -5.50 -15.70 -6.93
N ALA A 27 -6.67 -15.34 -7.46
CA ALA A 27 -7.42 -16.19 -8.38
C ALA A 27 -6.61 -16.54 -9.63
N GLU A 28 -5.91 -15.57 -10.22
CA GLU A 28 -5.05 -15.79 -11.40
C GLU A 28 -3.85 -16.67 -11.08
N VAL A 29 -3.16 -16.41 -9.96
CA VAL A 29 -2.02 -17.24 -9.55
C VAL A 29 -2.46 -18.68 -9.32
N LEU A 30 -3.55 -18.92 -8.58
CA LEU A 30 -4.07 -20.26 -8.37
C LEU A 30 -4.49 -20.94 -9.68
N HIS A 31 -5.09 -20.18 -10.60
CA HIS A 31 -5.44 -20.68 -11.93
C HIS A 31 -4.19 -21.05 -12.74
N SER A 32 -3.14 -20.21 -12.72
CA SER A 32 -1.86 -20.48 -13.40
C SER A 32 -1.11 -21.70 -12.82
N MET A 33 -1.34 -22.00 -11.52
CA MET A 33 -0.84 -23.21 -10.85
C MET A 33 -1.63 -24.47 -11.23
N GLY A 34 -2.65 -24.37 -12.10
CA GLY A 34 -3.45 -25.51 -12.57
C GLY A 34 -4.61 -25.88 -11.66
N LEU A 35 -5.03 -25.03 -10.74
CA LEU A 35 -6.25 -25.22 -9.98
C LEU A 35 -7.49 -24.83 -10.82
N SER A 36 -8.62 -25.48 -10.55
CA SER A 36 -9.93 -25.03 -11.03
C SER A 36 -10.44 -23.94 -10.11
N VAL A 37 -10.39 -22.68 -10.54
CA VAL A 37 -10.77 -21.52 -9.73
C VAL A 37 -12.16 -21.04 -10.10
N GLN A 38 -12.96 -20.72 -9.09
CA GLN A 38 -14.24 -20.02 -9.20
C GLN A 38 -14.43 -19.08 -8.02
N GLY A 39 -15.39 -18.20 -8.05
CA GLY A 39 -15.66 -17.35 -6.89
C GLY A 39 -16.92 -16.51 -7.02
N SER A 40 -17.09 -15.62 -6.05
CA SER A 40 -18.23 -14.70 -5.99
C SER A 40 -17.78 -13.29 -5.58
N ASP A 41 -18.52 -12.29 -6.00
CA ASP A 41 -18.37 -10.91 -5.52
C ASP A 41 -19.74 -10.23 -5.44
N MET A 42 -19.88 -9.21 -4.60
CA MET A 42 -21.13 -8.42 -4.53
C MET A 42 -21.32 -7.50 -5.73
N ASN A 43 -20.22 -7.11 -6.39
CA ASN A 43 -20.23 -6.13 -7.47
C ASN A 43 -19.66 -6.72 -8.75
N ASP A 44 -20.27 -6.36 -9.87
CA ASP A 44 -19.69 -6.56 -11.20
C ASP A 44 -18.69 -5.44 -11.46
N SER A 45 -17.41 -5.78 -11.44
CA SER A 45 -16.30 -4.83 -11.51
C SER A 45 -15.37 -5.17 -12.68
N PRO A 46 -14.51 -4.24 -13.14
CA PRO A 46 -13.50 -4.55 -14.15
C PRO A 46 -12.61 -5.74 -13.79
N ALA A 47 -12.31 -5.94 -12.49
CA ALA A 47 -11.56 -7.10 -12.02
C ALA A 47 -12.35 -8.41 -12.22
N VAL A 48 -13.66 -8.40 -11.96
CA VAL A 48 -14.54 -9.56 -12.22
C VAL A 48 -14.66 -9.85 -13.71
N GLU A 49 -14.81 -8.81 -14.53
CA GLU A 49 -14.83 -8.97 -16.00
C GLU A 49 -13.52 -9.58 -16.53
N HIS A 50 -12.38 -9.10 -16.01
CA HIS A 50 -11.07 -9.63 -16.36
C HIS A 50 -10.94 -11.12 -15.99
N LEU A 51 -11.33 -11.53 -14.79
CA LEU A 51 -11.30 -12.93 -14.36
C LEU A 51 -12.19 -13.83 -15.24
N ARG A 52 -13.38 -13.35 -15.61
CA ARG A 52 -14.25 -14.07 -16.55
C ARG A 52 -13.61 -14.22 -17.93
N ALA A 53 -12.90 -13.20 -18.42
CA ALA A 53 -12.16 -13.27 -19.68
C ALA A 53 -11.04 -14.31 -19.66
N LEU A 54 -10.45 -14.59 -18.46
CA LEU A 54 -9.49 -15.68 -18.23
C LEU A 54 -10.14 -17.06 -18.10
N GLY A 55 -11.48 -17.15 -18.18
CA GLY A 55 -12.21 -18.41 -18.02
C GLY A 55 -12.50 -18.80 -16.56
N ILE A 56 -12.34 -17.89 -15.61
CA ILE A 56 -12.66 -18.08 -14.19
C ILE A 56 -14.11 -17.71 -13.94
N PRO A 57 -15.00 -18.67 -13.57
CA PRO A 57 -16.40 -18.37 -13.29
C PRO A 57 -16.56 -17.49 -12.04
N VAL A 58 -17.32 -16.38 -12.16
CA VAL A 58 -17.62 -15.48 -11.04
C VAL A 58 -19.13 -15.25 -10.94
N ALA A 59 -19.71 -15.62 -9.80
CA ALA A 59 -21.10 -15.32 -9.44
C ALA A 59 -21.21 -13.91 -8.85
N ILE A 60 -22.31 -13.20 -9.11
CA ILE A 60 -22.63 -11.95 -8.45
C ILE A 60 -23.61 -12.20 -7.31
N GLY A 61 -23.25 -11.74 -6.12
CA GLY A 61 -23.91 -12.04 -4.86
C GLY A 61 -23.39 -13.31 -4.20
N HIS A 62 -23.51 -13.38 -2.87
CA HIS A 62 -23.09 -14.52 -2.07
C HIS A 62 -24.24 -15.49 -1.82
N ALA A 63 -24.06 -16.76 -2.15
CA ALA A 63 -25.00 -17.84 -1.90
C ALA A 63 -24.27 -19.16 -1.66
N ALA A 64 -24.79 -20.02 -0.78
CA ALA A 64 -24.18 -21.31 -0.47
C ALA A 64 -24.05 -22.22 -1.71
N ASP A 65 -24.92 -22.05 -2.69
CA ASP A 65 -24.90 -22.82 -3.95
C ASP A 65 -23.71 -22.43 -4.85
N ASN A 66 -23.12 -21.23 -4.67
CA ASN A 66 -21.92 -20.81 -5.40
C ASN A 66 -20.70 -21.70 -5.10
N LEU A 67 -20.69 -22.39 -3.97
CA LEU A 67 -19.59 -23.29 -3.58
C LEU A 67 -19.42 -24.46 -4.56
N GLY A 68 -20.51 -24.90 -5.21
CA GLY A 68 -20.44 -26.07 -6.11
C GLY A 68 -19.72 -27.25 -5.46
N ASP A 69 -18.71 -27.79 -6.14
CA ASP A 69 -17.85 -28.90 -5.68
C ASP A 69 -16.49 -28.42 -5.17
N ALA A 70 -16.41 -27.25 -4.56
CA ALA A 70 -15.15 -26.69 -4.06
C ALA A 70 -14.48 -27.63 -3.04
N ASP A 71 -13.16 -27.84 -3.21
CA ASP A 71 -12.36 -28.57 -2.25
C ASP A 71 -11.99 -27.69 -1.04
N PHE A 72 -11.89 -26.37 -1.26
CA PHE A 72 -11.60 -25.39 -0.23
C PHE A 72 -12.12 -24.00 -0.62
N VAL A 73 -12.26 -23.14 0.38
CA VAL A 73 -12.67 -21.74 0.23
C VAL A 73 -11.55 -20.83 0.69
N VAL A 74 -11.32 -19.74 -0.04
CA VAL A 74 -10.49 -18.61 0.42
C VAL A 74 -11.35 -17.38 0.55
N ARG A 75 -11.27 -16.67 1.67
CA ARG A 75 -12.01 -15.44 1.91
C ARG A 75 -11.11 -14.25 2.17
N THR A 76 -11.61 -13.05 1.88
CA THR A 76 -11.04 -11.80 2.37
C THR A 76 -11.52 -11.50 3.79
N ALA A 77 -10.74 -10.75 4.57
CA ALA A 77 -11.11 -10.32 5.92
C ALA A 77 -12.41 -9.49 5.99
N ALA A 78 -12.89 -8.96 4.86
CA ALA A 78 -14.17 -8.25 4.77
C ALA A 78 -15.39 -9.19 4.78
N ILE A 79 -15.19 -10.49 4.62
CA ILE A 79 -16.25 -11.52 4.60
C ILE A 79 -16.22 -12.25 5.93
N HIS A 80 -17.30 -12.11 6.71
CA HIS A 80 -17.43 -12.68 8.05
C HIS A 80 -18.05 -14.09 8.04
N ASP A 81 -18.11 -14.72 9.20
CA ASP A 81 -18.56 -16.12 9.36
C ASP A 81 -20.06 -16.31 9.06
N ASP A 82 -20.86 -15.24 9.14
CA ASP A 82 -22.29 -15.23 8.82
C ASP A 82 -22.59 -15.17 7.31
N ASN A 83 -21.58 -14.98 6.47
CA ASN A 83 -21.74 -15.04 5.01
C ASN A 83 -22.25 -16.41 4.60
N PRO A 84 -23.26 -16.52 3.69
CA PRO A 84 -23.87 -17.80 3.31
C PRO A 84 -22.89 -18.80 2.67
N GLU A 85 -21.82 -18.32 2.01
CA GLU A 85 -20.78 -19.20 1.46
C GLU A 85 -19.88 -19.75 2.54
N ILE A 86 -19.50 -18.92 3.54
CA ILE A 86 -18.66 -19.36 4.63
C ILE A 86 -19.42 -20.34 5.55
N SER A 87 -20.62 -19.98 5.97
CA SER A 87 -21.48 -20.87 6.77
C SER A 87 -21.83 -22.15 6.03
N GLY A 88 -22.08 -22.08 4.72
CA GLY A 88 -22.32 -23.23 3.85
C GLY A 88 -21.09 -24.14 3.71
N ALA A 89 -19.88 -23.57 3.60
CA ALA A 89 -18.64 -24.32 3.57
C ALA A 89 -18.40 -25.10 4.89
N VAL A 90 -18.56 -24.40 6.02
CA VAL A 90 -18.45 -24.99 7.35
C VAL A 90 -19.46 -26.16 7.53
N ALA A 91 -20.72 -25.97 7.16
CA ALA A 91 -21.77 -26.99 7.24
C ALA A 91 -21.45 -28.21 6.38
N ARG A 92 -20.74 -28.05 5.26
CA ARG A 92 -20.32 -29.14 4.35
C ARG A 92 -18.95 -29.74 4.70
N GLY A 93 -18.26 -29.23 5.75
CA GLY A 93 -16.91 -29.66 6.09
C GLY A 93 -15.82 -29.22 5.10
N ILE A 94 -16.09 -28.21 4.27
CA ILE A 94 -15.14 -27.64 3.33
C ILE A 94 -14.25 -26.65 4.10
N PRO A 95 -12.91 -26.79 4.08
CA PRO A 95 -12.02 -25.89 4.80
C PRO A 95 -12.07 -24.48 4.24
N VAL A 96 -12.03 -23.51 5.15
CA VAL A 96 -12.01 -22.07 4.84
C VAL A 96 -10.66 -21.52 5.28
N PHE A 97 -9.99 -20.81 4.39
CA PHE A 97 -8.70 -20.16 4.63
C PHE A 97 -8.80 -18.66 4.41
N GLU A 98 -7.98 -17.92 5.14
CA GLU A 98 -7.81 -16.49 4.89
C GLU A 98 -6.92 -16.26 3.66
N ARG A 99 -7.17 -15.18 2.94
CA ARG A 99 -6.37 -14.75 1.79
C ARG A 99 -4.87 -14.72 2.10
N ALA A 100 -4.48 -14.21 3.29
CA ALA A 100 -3.07 -14.12 3.68
C ALA A 100 -2.42 -15.51 3.82
N GLN A 101 -3.17 -16.52 4.27
CA GLN A 101 -2.67 -17.90 4.35
C GLN A 101 -2.43 -18.48 2.94
N ALA A 102 -3.31 -18.18 1.99
CA ALA A 102 -3.13 -18.63 0.61
C ALA A 102 -1.90 -17.99 -0.04
N TRP A 103 -1.71 -16.67 0.12
CA TRP A 103 -0.52 -16.00 -0.36
C TRP A 103 0.76 -16.50 0.31
N GLY A 104 0.73 -16.70 1.63
CA GLY A 104 1.87 -17.28 2.35
C GLY A 104 2.26 -18.66 1.80
N ALA A 105 1.29 -19.54 1.60
CA ALA A 105 1.55 -20.87 1.03
C ALA A 105 2.13 -20.79 -0.39
N ILE A 106 1.63 -19.87 -1.24
CA ILE A 106 2.18 -19.62 -2.57
C ILE A 106 3.65 -19.17 -2.50
N MET A 107 4.02 -18.35 -1.51
CA MET A 107 5.39 -17.84 -1.35
C MET A 107 6.44 -18.94 -1.19
N HIS A 108 6.07 -20.12 -0.65
CA HIS A 108 6.97 -21.27 -0.58
C HIS A 108 7.45 -21.79 -1.96
N GLY A 109 6.73 -21.46 -3.04
CA GLY A 109 7.13 -21.82 -4.40
C GLY A 109 8.19 -20.90 -5.00
N TYR A 110 8.54 -19.80 -4.32
CA TYR A 110 9.51 -18.83 -4.79
C TYR A 110 10.81 -18.91 -4.00
N ARG A 111 11.95 -18.84 -4.72
CA ARG A 111 13.26 -18.79 -4.09
C ARG A 111 13.45 -17.48 -3.31
N ASN A 112 12.94 -16.38 -3.85
CA ASN A 112 13.05 -15.05 -3.29
C ASN A 112 11.64 -14.52 -2.98
N ALA A 113 11.24 -14.48 -1.73
CA ALA A 113 10.02 -13.84 -1.27
C ALA A 113 10.37 -12.51 -0.58
N LEU A 114 10.31 -11.41 -1.35
CA LEU A 114 10.54 -10.05 -0.88
C LEU A 114 9.24 -9.48 -0.33
N CYS A 115 9.14 -9.38 0.99
CA CYS A 115 7.99 -8.86 1.71
C CYS A 115 8.28 -7.47 2.28
N ILE A 116 7.56 -6.45 1.82
CA ILE A 116 7.79 -5.04 2.18
C ILE A 116 6.73 -4.59 3.15
N SER A 117 7.14 -4.27 4.38
CA SER A 117 6.29 -3.89 5.50
C SER A 117 6.71 -2.54 6.11
N GLY A 118 5.87 -2.00 6.96
CA GLY A 118 6.04 -0.73 7.66
C GLY A 118 4.69 -0.06 7.85
N THR A 119 4.56 0.83 8.80
CA THR A 119 3.33 1.62 8.98
C THR A 119 3.05 2.44 7.72
N HIS A 120 4.08 3.08 7.14
CA HIS A 120 4.00 3.93 5.96
C HIS A 120 5.00 3.51 4.87
N GLY A 121 4.76 3.95 3.62
CA GLY A 121 5.69 3.76 2.50
C GLY A 121 5.62 2.42 1.78
N LYS A 122 4.89 1.43 2.28
CA LYS A 122 4.78 0.06 1.72
C LYS A 122 4.54 0.04 0.20
N THR A 123 3.44 0.67 -0.24
CA THR A 123 3.03 0.68 -1.66
C THR A 123 4.09 1.30 -2.56
N THR A 124 4.65 2.44 -2.14
CA THR A 124 5.69 3.14 -2.90
C THR A 124 6.96 2.31 -3.01
N THR A 125 7.43 1.74 -1.89
CA THR A 125 8.64 0.90 -1.88
C THR A 125 8.45 -0.38 -2.68
N THR A 126 7.27 -1.04 -2.58
CA THR A 126 6.94 -2.22 -3.39
C THR A 126 6.92 -1.88 -4.88
N SER A 127 6.39 -0.70 -5.23
CA SER A 127 6.39 -0.21 -6.61
C SER A 127 7.80 0.08 -7.13
N MET A 128 8.64 0.74 -6.33
CA MET A 128 10.05 1.00 -6.66
C MET A 128 10.84 -0.32 -6.84
N ALA A 129 10.67 -1.27 -5.91
CA ALA A 129 11.26 -2.61 -6.04
C ALA A 129 10.79 -3.30 -7.32
N THR A 130 9.50 -3.20 -7.66
CA THR A 130 8.96 -3.76 -8.91
C THR A 130 9.67 -3.18 -10.14
N HIS A 131 9.86 -1.86 -10.22
CA HIS A 131 10.60 -1.22 -11.31
C HIS A 131 12.03 -1.76 -11.42
N ILE A 132 12.73 -1.90 -10.30
CA ILE A 132 14.11 -2.43 -10.25
C ILE A 132 14.14 -3.87 -10.78
N PHE A 133 13.30 -4.74 -10.24
CA PHE A 133 13.31 -6.17 -10.57
C PHE A 133 12.83 -6.47 -12.00
N MET A 134 11.83 -5.68 -12.49
CA MET A 134 11.43 -5.73 -13.90
C MET A 134 12.57 -5.28 -14.82
N THR A 135 13.29 -4.23 -14.46
CA THR A 135 14.46 -3.72 -15.21
C THR A 135 15.64 -4.70 -15.18
N ALA A 136 15.73 -5.52 -14.15
CA ALA A 136 16.73 -6.60 -14.02
C ALA A 136 16.32 -7.89 -14.76
N ASP A 137 15.23 -7.88 -15.52
CA ASP A 137 14.68 -9.02 -16.26
C ASP A 137 14.44 -10.29 -15.41
N THR A 138 14.08 -10.11 -14.12
CA THR A 138 13.83 -11.23 -13.20
C THR A 138 12.44 -11.82 -13.32
N ASP A 139 11.57 -11.25 -14.12
CA ASP A 139 10.18 -11.68 -14.35
C ASP A 139 9.38 -11.96 -13.05
N PRO A 140 9.31 -10.99 -12.09
CA PRO A 140 8.75 -11.25 -10.77
C PRO A 140 7.23 -11.38 -10.78
N THR A 141 6.70 -12.19 -9.87
CA THR A 141 5.30 -12.06 -9.41
C THR A 141 5.22 -10.90 -8.43
N VAL A 142 4.22 -10.05 -8.57
CA VAL A 142 4.11 -8.80 -7.81
C VAL A 142 2.72 -8.65 -7.22
N MET A 143 2.65 -8.20 -5.96
CA MET A 143 1.41 -7.85 -5.26
C MET A 143 1.59 -6.51 -4.54
N ILE A 144 0.87 -5.49 -5.00
CA ILE A 144 0.91 -4.10 -4.50
C ILE A 144 -0.47 -3.73 -3.98
N GLY A 145 -0.54 -2.97 -2.90
CA GLY A 145 -1.81 -2.48 -2.32
C GLY A 145 -2.48 -1.34 -3.12
N GLY A 146 -1.91 -0.93 -4.24
CA GLY A 146 -2.42 0.11 -5.13
C GLY A 146 -2.12 -0.21 -6.59
N THR A 147 -2.52 0.68 -7.50
CA THR A 147 -2.23 0.52 -8.93
C THR A 147 -0.84 1.06 -9.25
N LEU A 148 -0.06 0.30 -10.03
CA LEU A 148 1.22 0.74 -10.57
C LEU A 148 1.07 0.99 -12.09
N PRO A 149 1.35 2.20 -12.59
CA PRO A 149 1.23 2.52 -14.02
C PRO A 149 2.00 1.56 -14.93
N LEU A 150 3.21 1.14 -14.53
CA LEU A 150 4.02 0.15 -15.25
C LEU A 150 3.29 -1.16 -15.53
N LEU A 151 2.42 -1.60 -14.61
CA LEU A 151 1.69 -2.86 -14.69
C LEU A 151 0.25 -2.68 -15.18
N HIS A 152 -0.25 -1.43 -15.23
CA HIS A 152 -1.67 -1.09 -15.41
C HIS A 152 -2.59 -1.78 -14.39
N SER A 153 -2.05 -2.25 -13.28
CA SER A 153 -2.75 -2.98 -12.21
C SER A 153 -2.00 -2.88 -10.88
N GLY A 154 -2.56 -3.46 -9.82
CA GLY A 154 -1.89 -3.63 -8.52
C GLY A 154 -1.11 -4.94 -8.41
N TYR A 155 -0.99 -5.72 -9.49
CA TYR A 155 -0.34 -7.02 -9.45
C TYR A 155 0.20 -7.45 -10.82
N ARG A 156 1.05 -8.46 -10.78
CA ARG A 156 1.56 -9.16 -11.95
C ARG A 156 1.84 -10.62 -11.59
N VAL A 157 1.47 -11.54 -12.46
CA VAL A 157 1.90 -12.94 -12.39
C VAL A 157 3.12 -13.11 -13.28
N GLY A 158 4.28 -13.34 -12.68
CA GLY A 158 5.54 -13.61 -13.36
C GLY A 158 5.89 -15.10 -13.35
N HIS A 159 6.93 -15.47 -14.09
CA HIS A 159 7.43 -16.85 -14.17
C HIS A 159 8.85 -16.99 -13.58
N GLY A 160 9.38 -15.90 -12.99
CA GLY A 160 10.67 -15.91 -12.32
C GLY A 160 10.61 -16.45 -10.88
N ASP A 161 11.79 -16.56 -10.28
CA ASP A 161 11.97 -17.12 -8.94
C ASP A 161 11.67 -16.13 -7.80
N THR A 162 11.14 -14.93 -8.14
CA THR A 162 10.93 -13.85 -7.17
C THR A 162 9.47 -13.47 -7.07
N ILE A 163 8.97 -13.36 -5.84
CA ILE A 163 7.72 -12.69 -5.51
C ILE A 163 8.01 -11.43 -4.70
N ILE A 164 7.38 -10.31 -5.07
CA ILE A 164 7.45 -9.02 -4.37
C ILE A 164 6.06 -8.73 -3.82
N ALA A 165 5.93 -8.67 -2.51
CA ALA A 165 4.64 -8.55 -1.85
C ALA A 165 4.60 -7.39 -0.86
N GLU A 166 3.62 -6.50 -1.03
CA GLU A 166 3.26 -5.55 0.01
C GLU A 166 2.66 -6.31 1.21
N SER A 167 3.22 -6.09 2.39
CA SER A 167 2.96 -6.90 3.59
C SER A 167 2.36 -6.03 4.68
N CYS A 168 1.02 -6.05 4.79
CA CYS A 168 0.28 -5.24 5.74
C CYS A 168 0.23 -5.89 7.12
N GLU A 169 0.52 -5.09 8.14
CA GLU A 169 0.48 -5.47 9.57
C GLU A 169 -0.94 -5.62 10.11
N TYR A 170 -1.91 -4.97 9.51
CA TYR A 170 -3.29 -4.97 9.98
C TYR A 170 -3.86 -6.38 10.13
N CYS A 171 -4.49 -6.65 11.27
CA CYS A 171 -4.97 -7.98 11.68
C CYS A 171 -3.87 -9.05 11.65
N ASN A 172 -2.61 -8.68 11.82
CA ASN A 172 -1.46 -9.61 11.76
C ASN A 172 -1.37 -10.40 10.45
N SER A 173 -1.95 -9.89 9.35
CA SER A 173 -2.04 -10.64 8.09
C SER A 173 -0.68 -11.01 7.51
N PHE A 174 0.34 -10.15 7.65
CA PHE A 174 1.71 -10.43 7.20
C PHE A 174 2.39 -11.60 7.94
N LEU A 175 1.89 -11.98 9.14
CA LEU A 175 2.40 -13.14 9.89
C LEU A 175 2.03 -14.49 9.24
N SER A 176 1.17 -14.49 8.24
CA SER A 176 0.89 -15.67 7.42
C SER A 176 1.85 -15.79 6.23
N PHE A 177 2.74 -14.82 6.01
CA PHE A 177 3.69 -14.83 4.92
C PHE A 177 4.97 -15.59 5.27
N PHE A 178 5.78 -15.93 4.26
CA PHE A 178 7.04 -16.64 4.41
C PHE A 178 8.16 -15.85 3.68
N PRO A 179 8.57 -14.70 4.25
CA PRO A 179 9.59 -13.86 3.64
C PRO A 179 10.96 -14.54 3.67
N THR A 180 11.68 -14.52 2.54
CA THR A 180 13.14 -14.74 2.54
C THR A 180 13.88 -13.41 2.72
N VAL A 181 13.25 -12.30 2.31
CA VAL A 181 13.70 -10.94 2.62
C VAL A 181 12.51 -10.15 3.16
N ALA A 182 12.59 -9.72 4.42
CA ALA A 182 11.61 -8.85 5.06
C ALA A 182 12.15 -7.42 5.14
N VAL A 183 11.47 -6.47 4.50
CA VAL A 183 11.79 -5.04 4.62
C VAL A 183 10.90 -4.42 5.69
N ILE A 184 11.48 -3.65 6.63
CA ILE A 184 10.75 -2.90 7.65
C ILE A 184 11.11 -1.42 7.51
N LEU A 185 10.14 -0.62 7.05
CA LEU A 185 10.36 0.78 6.71
C LEU A 185 10.27 1.71 7.93
N ASN A 186 9.27 1.52 8.75
CA ASN A 186 8.99 2.27 9.97
C ASN A 186 7.99 1.52 10.83
N VAL A 187 7.99 1.81 12.14
CA VAL A 187 7.05 1.21 13.10
C VAL A 187 6.48 2.33 13.97
N GLU A 188 5.22 2.66 13.74
CA GLU A 188 4.48 3.72 14.43
C GLU A 188 3.12 3.20 14.92
N ALA A 189 2.50 3.95 15.83
CA ALA A 189 1.17 3.62 16.35
C ALA A 189 0.10 3.88 15.27
N ASP A 190 -0.35 2.83 14.60
CA ASP A 190 -1.50 2.84 13.70
C ASP A 190 -2.38 1.61 13.95
N HIS A 191 -3.56 1.58 13.33
CA HIS A 191 -4.52 0.48 13.48
C HIS A 191 -4.87 0.16 14.95
N LEU A 192 -5.05 1.21 15.77
CA LEU A 192 -5.40 1.10 17.20
C LEU A 192 -6.84 0.58 17.45
N ASP A 193 -7.58 0.31 16.40
CA ASP A 193 -8.80 -0.52 16.41
C ASP A 193 -8.48 -2.03 16.54
N PHE A 194 -7.27 -2.44 16.18
CA PHE A 194 -6.78 -3.82 16.29
C PHE A 194 -5.66 -3.95 17.34
N PHE A 195 -4.63 -3.11 17.27
CA PHE A 195 -3.52 -3.08 18.23
C PHE A 195 -3.87 -2.25 19.47
N LYS A 196 -3.40 -2.67 20.64
CA LYS A 196 -3.63 -1.98 21.90
C LYS A 196 -2.87 -0.65 21.99
N ASP A 197 -1.62 -0.68 21.56
CA ASP A 197 -0.66 0.42 21.66
C ASP A 197 0.54 0.18 20.72
N LEU A 198 1.51 1.10 20.72
CA LEU A 198 2.73 1.00 19.94
C LEU A 198 3.51 -0.29 20.26
N HIS A 199 3.58 -0.70 21.53
CA HIS A 199 4.33 -1.89 21.92
C HIS A 199 3.73 -3.17 21.32
N ASP A 200 2.41 -3.24 21.18
CA ASP A 200 1.74 -4.36 20.51
C ASP A 200 2.03 -4.38 18.99
N VAL A 201 2.14 -3.18 18.36
CA VAL A 201 2.60 -3.02 16.98
C VAL A 201 4.05 -3.52 16.83
N GLU A 202 4.98 -3.03 17.67
CA GLU A 202 6.39 -3.45 17.71
C GLU A 202 6.53 -4.96 17.86
N HIS A 203 5.76 -5.56 18.76
CA HIS A 203 5.74 -7.01 18.97
C HIS A 203 5.30 -7.76 17.70
N SER A 204 4.30 -7.24 16.97
CA SER A 204 3.84 -7.82 15.71
C SER A 204 4.93 -7.76 14.63
N PHE A 205 5.59 -6.61 14.45
CA PHE A 205 6.71 -6.47 13.51
C PHE A 205 7.91 -7.34 13.90
N ARG A 206 8.19 -7.50 15.21
CA ARG A 206 9.22 -8.42 15.68
C ARG A 206 8.94 -9.86 15.25
N ARG A 207 7.72 -10.33 15.44
CA ARG A 207 7.29 -11.67 14.99
C ARG A 207 7.42 -11.81 13.47
N PHE A 208 7.12 -10.75 12.71
CA PHE A 208 7.30 -10.76 11.26
C PHE A 208 8.77 -10.90 10.86
N ALA A 209 9.68 -10.18 11.51
CA ALA A 209 11.12 -10.33 11.31
C ALA A 209 11.61 -11.76 11.63
N GLU A 210 11.04 -12.40 12.64
CA GLU A 210 11.37 -13.76 13.06
C GLU A 210 10.88 -14.87 12.11
N LEU A 211 10.02 -14.52 11.11
CA LEU A 211 9.64 -15.44 10.03
C LEU A 211 10.77 -15.65 9.02
N VAL A 212 11.73 -14.74 8.96
CA VAL A 212 12.84 -14.81 8.00
C VAL A 212 13.75 -15.99 8.35
N PRO A 213 14.02 -16.91 7.40
CA PRO A 213 14.88 -18.06 7.66
C PRO A 213 16.34 -17.65 7.88
N ALA A 214 17.17 -18.57 8.39
CA ALA A 214 18.56 -18.29 8.76
C ALA A 214 19.44 -17.82 7.60
N ASP A 215 19.11 -18.17 6.37
CA ASP A 215 19.75 -17.76 5.13
C ASP A 215 19.07 -16.56 4.45
N GLY A 216 18.01 -16.03 5.05
CA GLY A 216 17.32 -14.82 4.61
C GLY A 216 17.83 -13.56 5.29
N HIS A 217 17.22 -12.41 4.98
CA HIS A 217 17.62 -11.11 5.50
C HIS A 217 16.44 -10.27 5.98
N VAL A 218 16.61 -9.58 7.10
CA VAL A 218 15.77 -8.44 7.47
C VAL A 218 16.45 -7.17 7.00
N VAL A 219 15.81 -6.40 6.12
CA VAL A 219 16.26 -5.11 5.62
C VAL A 219 15.54 -4.01 6.39
N ALA A 220 16.25 -3.22 7.18
CA ALA A 220 15.64 -2.37 8.20
C ALA A 220 16.09 -0.91 8.10
N ASN A 221 15.13 0.01 8.20
CA ASN A 221 15.39 1.44 8.33
C ASN A 221 16.03 1.76 9.67
N TRP A 222 17.32 2.13 9.66
CA TRP A 222 18.04 2.39 10.91
C TRP A 222 17.89 3.83 11.44
N ASP A 223 17.28 4.71 10.66
CA ASP A 223 16.90 6.05 11.11
C ASP A 223 15.62 6.04 11.97
N ASP A 224 14.75 5.02 11.79
CA ASP A 224 13.49 4.89 12.53
C ASP A 224 13.70 4.31 13.93
N ALA A 225 13.23 5.03 14.95
CA ALA A 225 13.39 4.61 16.35
C ALA A 225 12.55 3.35 16.68
N GLY A 226 11.31 3.27 16.15
CA GLY A 226 10.42 2.12 16.35
C GLY A 226 11.00 0.85 15.74
N VAL A 227 11.65 0.96 14.57
CA VAL A 227 12.35 -0.18 13.94
C VAL A 227 13.52 -0.65 14.79
N ARG A 228 14.35 0.28 15.32
CA ARG A 228 15.47 -0.09 16.20
C ARG A 228 15.00 -0.76 17.49
N GLU A 229 13.93 -0.24 18.10
CA GLU A 229 13.33 -0.84 19.31
C GLU A 229 12.77 -2.24 19.00
N THR A 230 11.99 -2.35 17.92
CA THR A 230 11.43 -3.62 17.45
C THR A 230 12.51 -4.69 17.24
N LEU A 231 13.65 -4.31 16.67
CA LEU A 231 14.74 -5.24 16.34
C LEU A 231 15.82 -5.33 17.44
N ALA A 232 15.64 -4.70 18.60
CA ALA A 232 16.56 -4.83 19.72
C ALA A 232 16.74 -6.31 20.10
N GLY A 233 18.02 -6.79 20.13
CA GLY A 233 18.32 -8.20 20.38
C GLY A 233 17.86 -9.19 19.31
N TYR A 234 17.54 -8.74 18.08
CA TYR A 234 17.32 -9.65 16.95
C TYR A 234 18.62 -10.37 16.58
N THR A 235 18.55 -11.69 16.41
CA THR A 235 19.74 -12.53 16.17
C THR A 235 19.86 -13.08 14.75
N GLY A 236 18.87 -12.80 13.90
CA GLY A 236 18.92 -13.17 12.48
C GLY A 236 19.81 -12.22 11.67
N SER A 237 19.90 -12.47 10.38
CA SER A 237 20.66 -11.63 9.46
C SER A 237 19.96 -10.26 9.28
N LEU A 238 20.62 -9.19 9.70
CA LEU A 238 20.12 -7.83 9.65
C LEU A 238 20.95 -7.01 8.66
N PHE A 239 20.29 -6.40 7.68
CA PHE A 239 20.86 -5.48 6.71
C PHE A 239 20.20 -4.09 6.89
N THR A 240 20.93 -3.11 7.37
CA THR A 240 20.38 -1.79 7.71
C THR A 240 20.54 -0.80 6.56
N PHE A 241 19.58 0.12 6.42
CA PHE A 241 19.73 1.29 5.56
C PHE A 241 19.41 2.58 6.33
N SER A 242 20.00 3.69 5.88
CA SER A 242 19.86 5.01 6.50
C SER A 242 20.06 6.10 5.46
N GLU A 243 19.34 7.19 5.56
CA GLU A 243 19.63 8.39 4.77
C GLU A 243 20.87 9.13 5.30
N ARG A 244 21.03 9.13 6.62
CA ARG A 244 21.98 10.02 7.32
C ARG A 244 23.14 9.31 8.00
N GLY A 245 23.05 8.01 8.17
CA GLY A 245 24.01 7.22 8.96
C GLY A 245 24.97 6.41 8.11
N ALA A 246 26.24 6.84 8.04
CA ALA A 246 27.30 6.09 7.34
C ALA A 246 27.61 4.73 7.98
N ASP A 247 27.14 4.46 9.20
CA ASP A 247 27.31 3.18 9.90
C ASP A 247 26.28 2.12 9.45
N ALA A 248 25.26 2.50 8.66
CA ALA A 248 24.34 1.55 8.05
C ALA A 248 25.01 0.79 6.90
N HIS A 249 24.55 -0.44 6.64
CA HIS A 249 25.06 -1.25 5.53
C HIS A 249 24.83 -0.60 4.16
N CYS A 250 23.72 0.13 4.03
CA CYS A 250 23.40 0.95 2.86
C CYS A 250 23.00 2.37 3.30
N HIS A 251 23.53 3.41 2.62
CA HIS A 251 23.19 4.80 2.94
C HIS A 251 23.24 5.69 1.69
N ALA A 252 22.66 6.90 1.81
CA ALA A 252 22.75 7.91 0.77
C ALA A 252 23.98 8.80 0.95
N GLU A 253 24.64 9.12 -0.16
CA GLU A 253 25.65 10.18 -0.24
C GLU A 253 25.33 11.16 -1.37
N ASN A 254 25.89 12.36 -1.32
CA ASN A 254 25.73 13.38 -2.35
C ASN A 254 24.27 13.73 -2.67
N LEU A 255 23.37 13.67 -1.66
CA LEU A 255 21.96 13.98 -1.82
C LEU A 255 21.78 15.46 -2.17
N VAL A 256 21.17 15.71 -3.33
CA VAL A 256 20.80 17.04 -3.82
C VAL A 256 19.37 17.05 -4.30
N TYR A 257 18.70 18.19 -4.16
CA TYR A 257 17.35 18.41 -4.68
C TYR A 257 17.38 19.43 -5.80
N THR A 258 16.87 19.05 -6.97
CA THR A 258 16.69 19.96 -8.12
C THR A 258 15.21 20.05 -8.42
N ASN A 259 14.61 21.24 -8.28
CA ASN A 259 13.16 21.44 -8.42
C ASN A 259 12.30 20.48 -7.56
N GLY A 260 12.77 20.16 -6.35
CA GLY A 260 12.09 19.23 -5.43
C GLY A 260 12.30 17.75 -5.70
N LEU A 261 13.03 17.39 -6.78
CA LEU A 261 13.35 16.00 -7.12
C LEU A 261 14.73 15.62 -6.57
N PRO A 262 14.87 14.52 -5.81
CA PRO A 262 16.13 14.10 -5.22
C PRO A 262 17.01 13.31 -6.20
N SER A 263 18.32 13.55 -6.11
CA SER A 263 19.35 12.74 -6.75
C SER A 263 20.46 12.46 -5.74
N PHE A 264 20.94 11.22 -5.66
CA PHE A 264 21.90 10.76 -4.67
C PHE A 264 22.63 9.50 -5.09
N ASP A 265 23.76 9.25 -4.46
CA ASP A 265 24.50 7.99 -4.60
C ASP A 265 24.06 7.02 -3.48
N VAL A 266 23.77 5.78 -3.85
CA VAL A 266 23.54 4.68 -2.91
C VAL A 266 24.87 3.98 -2.66
N ILE A 267 25.33 4.03 -1.42
CA ILE A 267 26.55 3.37 -0.97
C ILE A 267 26.14 2.12 -0.18
N CYS A 268 26.49 0.93 -0.65
CA CYS A 268 26.26 -0.31 0.08
C CYS A 268 27.58 -0.99 0.43
N MET A 269 27.74 -1.37 1.69
CA MET A 269 28.97 -1.99 2.23
C MET A 269 30.25 -1.17 1.90
N GLY A 270 30.13 0.17 1.97
CA GLY A 270 31.22 1.11 1.72
C GLY A 270 31.60 1.28 0.24
N GLN A 271 30.80 0.78 -0.68
CA GLN A 271 31.03 0.92 -2.12
C GLN A 271 29.82 1.55 -2.80
N LYS A 272 30.07 2.41 -3.79
CA LYS A 272 29.00 2.95 -4.63
C LYS A 272 28.34 1.83 -5.41
N TYR A 273 27.05 1.63 -5.11
CA TYR A 273 26.22 0.60 -5.72
C TYR A 273 25.40 1.13 -6.90
N ALA A 274 24.81 2.31 -6.75
CA ALA A 274 23.99 2.92 -7.78
C ALA A 274 24.00 4.46 -7.66
N HIS A 275 23.69 5.17 -8.76
CA HIS A 275 23.31 6.57 -8.74
C HIS A 275 21.82 6.69 -9.01
N VAL A 276 21.08 7.27 -8.09
CA VAL A 276 19.61 7.37 -8.16
C VAL A 276 19.20 8.81 -8.46
N ALA A 277 18.37 9.01 -9.48
CA ALA A 277 17.65 10.24 -9.75
C ALA A 277 16.16 9.90 -9.81
N LEU A 278 15.35 10.45 -8.88
CA LEU A 278 13.93 10.15 -8.80
C LEU A 278 13.10 11.20 -9.55
N GLU A 279 12.05 10.73 -10.22
CA GLU A 279 10.99 11.58 -10.81
C GLU A 279 9.85 11.88 -9.80
N VAL A 280 10.03 11.49 -8.53
CA VAL A 280 9.10 11.76 -7.42
C VAL A 280 9.82 12.50 -6.31
N GLY A 281 9.19 13.54 -5.78
CA GLY A 281 9.77 14.39 -4.74
C GLY A 281 9.56 13.84 -3.33
N GLY A 282 10.24 14.46 -2.36
CA GLY A 282 10.08 14.23 -0.92
C GLY A 282 11.16 13.35 -0.30
N GLU A 283 11.59 13.71 0.91
CA GLU A 283 12.60 13.00 1.70
C GLU A 283 12.18 11.53 1.95
N HIS A 284 10.89 11.29 2.23
CA HIS A 284 10.37 9.93 2.40
C HIS A 284 10.57 9.03 1.18
N ASN A 285 10.63 9.60 -0.05
CA ASN A 285 10.90 8.81 -1.26
C ASN A 285 12.38 8.47 -1.42
N VAL A 286 13.29 9.24 -0.83
CA VAL A 286 14.71 8.86 -0.71
C VAL A 286 14.81 7.59 0.16
N MET A 287 14.12 7.56 1.30
CA MET A 287 14.08 6.39 2.18
C MET A 287 13.44 5.17 1.51
N ASN A 288 12.32 5.36 0.80
CA ASN A 288 11.67 4.28 0.04
C ASN A 288 12.61 3.71 -1.05
N ALA A 289 13.34 4.58 -1.75
CA ALA A 289 14.31 4.15 -2.77
C ALA A 289 15.53 3.44 -2.16
N LEU A 290 16.05 3.91 -1.01
CA LEU A 290 17.11 3.22 -0.25
C LEU A 290 16.66 1.84 0.21
N ALA A 291 15.44 1.70 0.70
CA ALA A 291 14.87 0.41 1.09
C ALA A 291 14.78 -0.56 -0.08
N ALA A 292 14.25 -0.09 -1.23
CA ALA A 292 14.15 -0.90 -2.45
C ALA A 292 15.53 -1.28 -3.01
N ALA A 293 16.50 -0.35 -3.01
CA ALA A 293 17.88 -0.59 -3.43
C ALA A 293 18.60 -1.57 -2.48
N SER A 294 18.38 -1.46 -1.17
CA SER A 294 18.94 -2.38 -0.17
C SER A 294 18.40 -3.81 -0.34
N ALA A 295 17.09 -3.94 -0.58
CA ALA A 295 16.48 -5.23 -0.89
C ALA A 295 17.02 -5.82 -2.20
N ALA A 296 17.21 -4.99 -3.22
CA ALA A 296 17.84 -5.38 -4.47
C ALA A 296 19.30 -5.85 -4.28
N TYR A 297 20.06 -5.14 -3.44
CA TYR A 297 21.45 -5.48 -3.11
C TYR A 297 21.56 -6.88 -2.48
N VAL A 298 20.77 -7.16 -1.43
CA VAL A 298 20.83 -8.46 -0.73
C VAL A 298 20.35 -9.61 -1.61
N LEU A 299 19.52 -9.34 -2.63
CA LEU A 299 19.08 -10.31 -3.63
C LEU A 299 19.99 -10.38 -4.87
N GLY A 300 21.14 -9.69 -4.84
CA GLY A 300 22.16 -9.79 -5.89
C GLY A 300 21.82 -9.10 -7.21
N ILE A 301 20.88 -8.17 -7.20
CA ILE A 301 20.57 -7.33 -8.36
C ILE A 301 21.72 -6.35 -8.58
N ARG A 302 22.06 -6.07 -9.82
CA ARG A 302 23.13 -5.12 -10.15
C ARG A 302 22.69 -3.68 -10.05
N GLY A 303 23.60 -2.79 -9.65
CA GLY A 303 23.33 -1.34 -9.44
C GLY A 303 22.74 -0.66 -10.69
N GLU A 304 23.15 -1.04 -11.89
CA GLU A 304 22.61 -0.47 -13.14
C GLU A 304 21.10 -0.73 -13.31
N ALA A 305 20.59 -1.84 -12.78
CA ALA A 305 19.15 -2.11 -12.79
C ALA A 305 18.42 -1.22 -11.76
N VAL A 306 19.06 -0.91 -10.62
CA VAL A 306 18.53 0.05 -9.63
C VAL A 306 18.46 1.45 -10.25
N GLU A 307 19.54 1.93 -10.86
CA GLU A 307 19.59 3.23 -11.54
C GLU A 307 18.48 3.38 -12.57
N ARG A 308 18.41 2.46 -13.53
CA ARG A 308 17.43 2.51 -14.61
C ARG A 308 15.99 2.28 -14.12
N GLY A 309 15.80 1.36 -13.18
CA GLY A 309 14.48 1.04 -12.64
C GLY A 309 13.88 2.23 -11.88
N LEU A 310 14.65 2.85 -10.99
CA LEU A 310 14.18 4.00 -10.22
C LEU A 310 14.01 5.27 -11.08
N ALA A 311 14.82 5.46 -12.14
CA ALA A 311 14.64 6.56 -13.08
C ALA A 311 13.33 6.48 -13.88
N THR A 312 12.70 5.31 -13.99
CA THR A 312 11.40 5.14 -14.65
C THR A 312 10.21 5.19 -13.70
N PHE A 313 10.45 5.30 -12.40
CA PHE A 313 9.38 5.35 -11.40
C PHE A 313 8.78 6.76 -11.30
N THR A 314 7.55 6.92 -11.76
CA THR A 314 6.82 8.20 -11.77
C THR A 314 5.74 8.27 -10.70
N GLY A 315 5.73 7.33 -9.76
CA GLY A 315 4.75 7.23 -8.68
C GLY A 315 3.88 5.98 -8.77
N ALA A 316 3.14 5.70 -7.71
CA ALA A 316 2.08 4.70 -7.65
C ALA A 316 0.73 5.40 -7.67
N GLY A 317 -0.32 4.70 -8.09
CA GLY A 317 -1.67 5.26 -8.11
C GLY A 317 -2.06 5.79 -6.72
N ARG A 318 -2.66 6.96 -6.70
CA ARG A 318 -3.03 7.68 -5.49
C ARG A 318 -1.87 7.98 -4.53
N ARG A 319 -0.63 8.14 -5.03
CA ARG A 319 0.55 8.57 -4.27
C ARG A 319 1.15 9.79 -4.97
N PHE A 320 0.65 10.96 -4.63
CA PHE A 320 0.90 12.24 -5.32
C PHE A 320 0.74 12.10 -6.84
N GLU A 321 -0.34 11.44 -7.24
CA GLU A 321 -0.64 11.11 -8.64
C GLU A 321 -1.22 12.32 -9.36
N LYS A 322 -0.56 12.76 -10.43
CA LYS A 322 -1.11 13.83 -11.30
C LYS A 322 -2.30 13.28 -12.08
N LYS A 323 -3.49 13.86 -11.87
CA LYS A 323 -4.73 13.49 -12.54
C LYS A 323 -5.02 14.35 -13.76
N GLY A 324 -4.47 15.57 -13.82
CA GLY A 324 -4.68 16.51 -14.92
C GLY A 324 -4.49 17.96 -14.51
N SER A 325 -5.09 18.89 -15.27
CA SER A 325 -5.08 20.31 -14.96
C SER A 325 -6.46 20.92 -15.17
N TYR A 326 -6.86 21.86 -14.31
CA TYR A 326 -8.11 22.58 -14.36
C TYR A 326 -7.87 24.08 -14.34
N HIS A 327 -8.22 24.78 -15.42
CA HIS A 327 -8.06 26.25 -15.56
C HIS A 327 -6.66 26.77 -15.16
N GLY A 328 -5.60 26.03 -15.50
CA GLY A 328 -4.21 26.39 -15.18
C GLY A 328 -3.75 26.05 -13.78
N ALA A 329 -4.54 25.33 -12.98
CA ALA A 329 -4.15 24.64 -11.75
C ALA A 329 -3.89 23.17 -12.05
N ASP A 330 -2.83 22.59 -11.48
CA ASP A 330 -2.58 21.16 -11.58
C ASP A 330 -3.37 20.40 -10.50
N VAL A 331 -3.95 19.25 -10.87
CA VAL A 331 -4.79 18.43 -9.98
C VAL A 331 -4.10 17.11 -9.70
N TYR A 332 -3.90 16.82 -8.42
CA TYR A 332 -3.27 15.60 -7.90
C TYR A 332 -4.20 14.86 -6.96
N ASP A 333 -3.95 13.56 -6.78
CA ASP A 333 -4.60 12.73 -5.77
C ASP A 333 -3.56 12.04 -4.90
N ASP A 334 -3.85 11.95 -3.58
CA ASP A 334 -3.00 11.24 -2.63
C ASP A 334 -3.83 10.43 -1.63
N TYR A 335 -3.32 9.28 -1.27
CA TYR A 335 -3.98 8.33 -0.36
C TYR A 335 -3.73 8.66 1.12
N ALA A 336 -2.91 9.66 1.44
CA ALA A 336 -2.55 10.04 2.81
C ALA A 336 -3.81 10.19 3.69
N HIS A 337 -3.80 9.55 4.84
CA HIS A 337 -4.93 9.52 5.76
C HIS A 337 -4.51 9.48 7.23
N HIS A 338 -3.22 9.47 7.50
CA HIS A 338 -2.60 9.62 8.83
C HIS A 338 -1.92 10.99 8.94
N PRO A 339 -1.88 11.65 10.13
CA PRO A 339 -1.24 12.96 10.28
C PRO A 339 0.23 12.99 9.83
N GLY A 340 1.02 11.95 10.09
CA GLY A 340 2.41 11.86 9.62
C GLY A 340 2.51 11.84 8.09
N GLU A 341 1.61 11.12 7.41
CA GLU A 341 1.53 11.12 5.94
C GLU A 341 1.11 12.50 5.39
N LEU A 342 0.14 13.16 6.03
CA LEU A 342 -0.27 14.53 5.69
C LEU A 342 0.89 15.51 5.84
N HIS A 343 1.66 15.39 6.92
CA HIS A 343 2.84 16.22 7.15
C HIS A 343 3.85 16.07 6.01
N ALA A 344 4.21 14.84 5.67
CA ALA A 344 5.16 14.54 4.60
C ALA A 344 4.67 15.05 3.24
N LEU A 345 3.40 14.77 2.89
CA LEU A 345 2.76 15.21 1.65
C LEU A 345 2.74 16.73 1.52
N LEU A 346 2.21 17.41 2.53
CA LEU A 346 2.00 18.86 2.48
C LEU A 346 3.33 19.64 2.56
N THR A 347 4.30 19.12 3.29
CA THR A 347 5.67 19.70 3.35
C THR A 347 6.35 19.56 1.99
N MET A 348 6.29 18.39 1.37
CA MET A 348 6.79 18.18 0.00
C MET A 348 6.08 19.11 -1.00
N ALA A 349 4.74 19.18 -0.94
CA ALA A 349 3.95 20.04 -1.84
C ALA A 349 4.35 21.53 -1.73
N LYS A 350 4.68 22.00 -0.52
CA LYS A 350 5.18 23.38 -0.30
C LYS A 350 6.54 23.66 -0.90
N ALA A 351 7.38 22.65 -1.11
CA ALA A 351 8.68 22.81 -1.76
C ALA A 351 8.58 22.87 -3.29
N LEU A 352 7.43 22.55 -3.86
CA LEU A 352 7.18 22.63 -5.31
C LEU A 352 6.87 24.06 -5.77
N PRO A 353 7.12 24.40 -7.03
CA PRO A 353 7.00 25.76 -7.54
C PRO A 353 5.53 26.18 -7.85
N TYR A 354 4.60 25.82 -6.99
CA TYR A 354 3.19 26.23 -7.09
C TYR A 354 2.93 27.50 -6.27
N ARG A 355 1.97 28.29 -6.71
CA ARG A 355 1.59 29.53 -6.05
C ARG A 355 0.90 29.30 -4.72
N ARG A 356 -0.02 28.33 -4.66
CA ARG A 356 -0.83 27.98 -3.49
C ARG A 356 -1.14 26.49 -3.51
N ILE A 357 -1.37 25.93 -2.33
CA ILE A 357 -1.88 24.58 -2.15
C ILE A 357 -3.35 24.64 -1.75
N VAL A 358 -4.22 24.10 -2.59
CA VAL A 358 -5.65 23.86 -2.33
C VAL A 358 -5.83 22.38 -2.00
N CYS A 359 -6.03 22.07 -0.73
CA CYS A 359 -6.16 20.68 -0.23
C CYS A 359 -7.62 20.35 0.06
N ALA A 360 -8.18 19.34 -0.59
CA ALA A 360 -9.44 18.72 -0.24
C ALA A 360 -9.17 17.42 0.51
N PHE A 361 -9.39 17.40 1.82
CA PHE A 361 -9.08 16.25 2.68
C PHE A 361 -10.37 15.55 3.16
N GLN A 362 -10.34 14.21 3.10
CA GLN A 362 -11.38 13.33 3.66
C GLN A 362 -10.77 12.47 4.76
N PRO A 363 -11.08 12.73 6.05
CA PRO A 363 -10.66 11.84 7.12
C PRO A 363 -11.21 10.43 6.91
N HIS A 364 -10.44 9.43 7.34
CA HIS A 364 -10.80 8.02 7.19
C HIS A 364 -10.98 7.38 8.56
N THR A 365 -12.18 6.86 8.82
CA THR A 365 -12.73 6.30 10.05
C THR A 365 -12.94 7.31 11.19
N TYR A 366 -13.99 7.09 11.96
CA TYR A 366 -14.35 7.95 13.10
C TYR A 366 -13.36 7.77 14.24
N THR A 367 -12.96 6.53 14.52
CA THR A 367 -12.04 6.19 15.62
C THR A 367 -10.67 6.84 15.42
N ARG A 368 -10.08 6.73 14.24
CA ARG A 368 -8.78 7.39 13.91
C ARG A 368 -8.91 8.90 14.00
N THR A 369 -9.96 9.47 13.40
CA THR A 369 -10.16 10.93 13.42
C THR A 369 -10.28 11.44 14.85
N LYS A 370 -10.92 10.69 15.76
CA LYS A 370 -11.02 11.06 17.17
C LYS A 370 -9.71 10.92 17.92
N ALA A 371 -9.02 9.80 17.71
CA ALA A 371 -7.76 9.49 18.42
C ALA A 371 -6.64 10.49 18.07
N LEU A 372 -6.54 10.91 16.80
CA LEU A 372 -5.48 11.78 16.28
C LEU A 372 -5.98 13.20 15.96
N PHE A 373 -7.02 13.65 16.67
CA PHE A 373 -7.74 14.90 16.37
C PHE A 373 -6.81 16.13 16.40
N GLU A 374 -5.98 16.28 17.41
CA GLU A 374 -5.09 17.44 17.56
C GLU A 374 -3.95 17.42 16.55
N GLU A 375 -3.47 16.24 16.19
CA GLU A 375 -2.48 16.04 15.13
C GLU A 375 -3.05 16.45 13.77
N PHE A 376 -4.29 16.04 13.46
CA PHE A 376 -4.96 16.49 12.24
C PHE A 376 -5.15 18.01 12.22
N VAL A 377 -5.56 18.62 13.35
CA VAL A 377 -5.70 20.09 13.45
C VAL A 377 -4.37 20.80 13.21
N ARG A 378 -3.25 20.21 13.61
CA ARG A 378 -1.91 20.78 13.39
C ARG A 378 -1.51 20.72 11.93
N GLU A 379 -1.59 19.54 11.30
CA GLU A 379 -1.10 19.33 9.94
C GLU A 379 -2.00 19.99 8.88
N LEU A 380 -3.29 19.99 9.09
CA LEU A 380 -4.26 20.59 8.17
C LEU A 380 -4.25 22.14 8.16
N LYS A 381 -3.38 22.79 8.93
CA LYS A 381 -3.07 24.22 8.82
C LYS A 381 -2.02 24.52 7.74
N LEU A 382 -1.36 23.51 7.20
CA LEU A 382 -0.29 23.67 6.21
C LEU A 382 -0.79 24.16 4.83
N PRO A 383 -1.93 23.71 4.28
CA PRO A 383 -2.44 24.20 3.00
C PRO A 383 -2.86 25.68 3.07
N ASP A 384 -2.82 26.37 1.93
CA ASP A 384 -3.31 27.76 1.81
C ASP A 384 -4.84 27.83 1.78
N VAL A 385 -5.48 26.79 1.22
CA VAL A 385 -6.94 26.60 1.23
C VAL A 385 -7.22 25.16 1.63
N LEU A 386 -8.02 25.00 2.70
CA LEU A 386 -8.46 23.70 3.20
C LEU A 386 -9.95 23.47 2.97
N ILE A 387 -10.29 22.38 2.29
CA ILE A 387 -11.64 21.89 2.08
C ILE A 387 -11.75 20.53 2.79
N LEU A 388 -12.73 20.38 3.69
CA LEU A 388 -12.91 19.14 4.46
C LEU A 388 -14.20 18.43 4.01
N ALA A 389 -14.05 17.25 3.45
CA ALA A 389 -15.15 16.34 3.19
C ALA A 389 -15.61 15.67 4.50
N GLU A 390 -16.82 15.12 4.55
CA GLU A 390 -17.26 14.33 5.71
C GLU A 390 -16.42 13.05 5.83
N ILE A 391 -16.26 12.55 7.06
CA ILE A 391 -15.47 11.37 7.39
C ILE A 391 -15.94 10.17 6.55
N TYR A 392 -15.02 9.49 5.90
CA TYR A 392 -15.29 8.22 5.26
C TYR A 392 -15.35 7.10 6.30
N ALA A 393 -16.55 6.59 6.54
CA ALA A 393 -16.82 5.65 7.62
C ALA A 393 -16.11 4.29 7.46
N ALA A 394 -15.80 3.89 6.23
CA ALA A 394 -15.35 2.53 5.90
C ALA A 394 -16.30 1.46 6.49
N ARG A 395 -15.90 0.80 7.58
CA ARG A 395 -16.67 -0.26 8.27
C ARG A 395 -17.29 0.20 9.60
N GLU A 396 -17.03 1.45 10.01
CA GLU A 396 -17.45 1.96 11.29
C GLU A 396 -18.86 2.58 11.25
N GLN A 397 -19.55 2.56 12.38
CA GLN A 397 -20.70 3.40 12.66
C GLN A 397 -20.28 4.56 13.56
N ASN A 398 -20.92 5.71 13.42
CA ASN A 398 -20.56 6.91 14.19
C ASN A 398 -21.17 6.90 15.61
N ASP A 399 -20.72 5.98 16.44
CA ASP A 399 -21.19 5.86 17.83
C ASP A 399 -20.54 6.89 18.78
N ILE A 400 -19.46 7.55 18.31
CA ILE A 400 -18.68 8.52 19.09
C ILE A 400 -19.01 9.98 18.77
N GLY A 401 -19.91 10.22 17.81
CA GLY A 401 -20.48 11.53 17.50
C GLY A 401 -19.48 12.57 16.98
N ILE A 402 -18.45 12.15 16.21
CA ILE A 402 -17.47 13.04 15.59
C ILE A 402 -17.80 13.27 14.09
N SER A 403 -17.47 14.47 13.60
CA SER A 403 -17.63 14.87 12.20
C SER A 403 -16.42 15.69 11.74
N SER A 404 -16.16 15.73 10.44
CA SER A 404 -15.15 16.63 9.85
C SER A 404 -15.45 18.12 10.13
N ASN A 405 -16.72 18.48 10.40
CA ASN A 405 -17.08 19.81 10.83
C ASN A 405 -16.44 20.21 12.18
N ASP A 406 -16.12 19.24 13.04
CA ASP A 406 -15.44 19.51 14.30
C ASP A 406 -13.97 19.89 14.08
N LEU A 407 -13.31 19.28 13.08
CA LEU A 407 -11.98 19.73 12.61
C LEU A 407 -12.07 21.14 11.99
N ALA A 408 -13.07 21.40 11.14
CA ALA A 408 -13.25 22.70 10.49
C ALA A 408 -13.41 23.83 11.52
N LYS A 409 -14.13 23.62 12.61
CA LYS A 409 -14.28 24.61 13.70
C LYS A 409 -12.96 24.96 14.39
N ARG A 410 -11.96 24.07 14.35
CA ARG A 410 -10.66 24.26 15.00
C ARG A 410 -9.60 24.87 14.05
N ILE A 411 -9.87 24.92 12.76
CA ILE A 411 -8.92 25.38 11.73
C ILE A 411 -9.49 26.62 11.05
N PRO A 412 -8.94 27.80 11.31
CA PRO A 412 -9.43 29.04 10.71
C PRO A 412 -9.40 29.00 9.17
N GLY A 413 -10.52 29.36 8.54
CA GLY A 413 -10.65 29.39 7.08
C GLY A 413 -10.95 28.01 6.43
N ALA A 414 -11.04 26.93 7.19
CA ALA A 414 -11.44 25.63 6.65
C ALA A 414 -12.90 25.64 6.16
N ILE A 415 -13.13 25.03 5.00
CA ILE A 415 -14.44 24.92 4.35
C ILE A 415 -14.95 23.49 4.54
N TYR A 416 -15.99 23.31 5.34
CA TYR A 416 -16.63 22.01 5.51
C TYR A 416 -17.62 21.73 4.38
N CYS A 417 -17.52 20.56 3.77
CA CYS A 417 -18.38 20.10 2.67
C CYS A 417 -18.96 18.71 3.01
N PRO A 418 -20.28 18.59 3.28
CA PRO A 418 -20.88 17.32 3.70
C PRO A 418 -21.00 16.26 2.61
N THR A 419 -20.80 16.62 1.32
CA THR A 419 -20.87 15.70 0.17
C THR A 419 -19.76 15.97 -0.80
N LEU A 420 -19.37 14.95 -1.61
CA LEU A 420 -18.34 15.10 -2.64
C LEU A 420 -18.72 16.13 -3.71
N ASP A 421 -20.02 16.30 -4.01
CA ASP A 421 -20.47 17.35 -4.93
C ASP A 421 -20.15 18.74 -4.39
N LYS A 422 -20.36 18.97 -3.08
CA LYS A 422 -19.97 20.22 -2.42
C LYS A 422 -18.46 20.41 -2.38
N VAL A 423 -17.68 19.35 -2.24
CA VAL A 423 -16.22 19.41 -2.37
C VAL A 423 -15.83 19.85 -3.77
N THR A 424 -16.43 19.29 -4.82
CA THR A 424 -16.15 19.68 -6.22
C THR A 424 -16.52 21.14 -6.47
N GLU A 425 -17.66 21.60 -5.98
CA GLU A 425 -18.08 23.04 -6.06
C GLU A 425 -17.06 23.96 -5.36
N ALA A 426 -16.60 23.57 -4.16
CA ALA A 426 -15.63 24.34 -3.39
C ALA A 426 -14.24 24.38 -4.09
N LEU A 427 -13.79 23.23 -4.64
CA LEU A 427 -12.55 23.16 -5.44
C LEU A 427 -12.64 24.08 -6.65
N ARG A 428 -13.76 24.06 -7.39
CA ARG A 428 -14.01 24.92 -8.54
C ARG A 428 -13.94 26.40 -8.17
N ALA A 429 -14.56 26.78 -7.06
CA ALA A 429 -14.58 28.17 -6.58
C ALA A 429 -13.19 28.64 -6.10
N ALA A 430 -12.37 27.75 -5.55
CA ALA A 430 -11.04 28.04 -5.03
C ALA A 430 -9.95 28.09 -6.08
N ALA A 431 -10.06 27.29 -7.16
CA ALA A 431 -9.04 27.07 -8.18
C ALA A 431 -8.61 28.36 -8.87
N GLN A 432 -7.30 28.59 -8.96
CA GLN A 432 -6.68 29.70 -9.71
C GLN A 432 -5.48 29.19 -10.50
N PRO A 433 -5.12 29.84 -11.62
CA PRO A 433 -3.92 29.50 -12.38
C PRO A 433 -2.66 29.50 -11.50
N GLY A 434 -1.84 28.46 -11.63
CA GLY A 434 -0.62 28.26 -10.84
C GLY A 434 -0.84 27.62 -9.48
N ASP A 435 -2.07 27.23 -9.12
CA ASP A 435 -2.35 26.46 -7.89
C ASP A 435 -2.01 24.99 -8.08
N LEU A 436 -1.69 24.34 -6.95
CA LEU A 436 -1.68 22.90 -6.77
C LEU A 436 -2.96 22.50 -6.04
N ILE A 437 -3.84 21.79 -6.71
CA ILE A 437 -5.04 21.18 -6.12
C ILE A 437 -4.70 19.73 -5.76
N ILE A 438 -4.94 19.33 -4.51
CA ILE A 438 -4.70 17.94 -4.07
C ILE A 438 -5.97 17.42 -3.42
N THR A 439 -6.51 16.30 -3.92
CA THR A 439 -7.49 15.47 -3.20
C THR A 439 -6.75 14.46 -2.33
N VAL A 440 -7.06 14.41 -1.03
CA VAL A 440 -6.28 13.66 -0.04
C VAL A 440 -7.20 12.80 0.82
N GLY A 441 -6.91 11.50 0.92
CA GLY A 441 -7.62 10.57 1.79
C GLY A 441 -7.74 9.15 1.24
N ALA A 442 -7.87 8.16 2.12
CA ALA A 442 -8.00 6.75 1.76
C ALA A 442 -9.42 6.36 1.26
N GLY A 443 -10.40 7.25 1.44
CA GLY A 443 -11.77 7.08 0.97
C GLY A 443 -11.96 7.40 -0.51
N ASP A 444 -13.11 7.98 -0.83
CA ASP A 444 -13.55 8.25 -2.21
C ASP A 444 -13.41 9.72 -2.65
N ILE A 445 -12.63 10.51 -1.91
CA ILE A 445 -12.37 11.94 -2.18
C ILE A 445 -11.80 12.19 -3.59
N TYR A 446 -11.01 11.25 -4.14
CA TYR A 446 -10.45 11.34 -5.48
C TYR A 446 -11.51 11.58 -6.57
N LYS A 447 -12.76 11.08 -6.35
CA LYS A 447 -13.88 11.30 -7.27
C LYS A 447 -14.24 12.78 -7.44
N ALA A 448 -14.00 13.60 -6.39
CA ALA A 448 -14.24 15.04 -6.49
C ALA A 448 -13.24 15.73 -7.44
N GLY A 449 -11.96 15.33 -7.39
CA GLY A 449 -10.94 15.78 -8.34
C GLY A 449 -11.20 15.31 -9.76
N GLU A 450 -11.57 14.04 -9.95
CA GLU A 450 -11.94 13.49 -11.26
C GLU A 450 -13.17 14.21 -11.85
N LYS A 451 -14.18 14.51 -11.02
CA LYS A 451 -15.36 15.26 -11.44
C LYS A 451 -15.00 16.68 -11.86
N LEU A 452 -14.13 17.35 -11.09
CA LEU A 452 -13.61 18.68 -11.45
C LEU A 452 -12.98 18.68 -12.84
N LEU A 453 -12.17 17.65 -13.16
CA LEU A 453 -11.49 17.53 -14.46
C LEU A 453 -12.42 17.23 -15.63
N ARG A 454 -13.53 16.51 -15.42
CA ARG A 454 -14.53 16.22 -16.47
C ARG A 454 -15.37 17.42 -16.88
N GLU A 455 -15.43 18.44 -16.04
CA GLU A 455 -16.19 19.67 -16.27
C GLU A 455 -15.33 20.81 -16.86
N ASN A 456 -14.12 20.48 -17.34
CA ASN A 456 -13.14 21.41 -17.89
C ASN A 456 -13.37 21.69 -19.39
#